data_f7f63621f8b158703bd3763e3a8031db
#
_entry.id   f7f63621f8b158703bd3763e3a8031db
#
_cell.length_a   1.000
_cell.length_b   1.000
_cell.length_c   1.000
_cell.angle_alpha   90.00
_cell.angle_beta   90.00
_cell.angle_gamma   90.00
#
_symmetry.space_group_name_H-M   'P 1'
#
loop_
_entity.id
_entity.type
_entity.pdbx_description
1 polymer ?
#
loop_
_entity_poly.entity_id
_entity_poly.type
_entity_poly.pdbx_seq_one_letter_code
_entity_poly.pdbx_strand_id
1 'polypeptide(L)'
;MSRLEPLTVPASRRSADSAAQARLHDVEIILPQSEPPAAAQMICEVFRAANDLFPDSGYRTAVRNLSSQMRAVPAGWKPQTVIFLGGIASRWPLNSGEKASLQRICRQAQRCLFAGSAIFLLPETGINAPVESAVHSNFAAAAEEEQLTCAPAGTLTTTSGRISTAVSSFAALRVLAGFLRADRGPFIADAVCDYLGLAFGPVSEQSKVSLQLRQTAGGDALIVKILDLMQQNLEEPLLIRDIAQQAGVSPRKLERRFQQKARTSPLAAYRKLRIEKARQLLLHTTLPLAEIVAATGFGSRSSLTEWFKREYKTSPQAFRKQYYADRHPAGSVA
;
A
#
# COMPACT_ATOMS: atom_id res chain seq x y z
N MET A 1 37.91 18.22 -47.48
CA MET A 1 37.93 17.11 -46.53
C MET A 1 37.90 17.70 -45.12
N SER A 2 36.73 17.93 -44.58
CA SER A 2 36.52 18.44 -43.18
C SER A 2 36.09 17.29 -42.32
N ARG A 3 36.89 16.96 -41.30
CA ARG A 3 36.59 15.98 -40.25
C ARG A 3 35.56 16.61 -39.29
N LEU A 4 34.43 15.95 -39.13
CA LEU A 4 33.45 16.21 -38.05
C LEU A 4 33.97 15.52 -36.79
N GLU A 5 34.21 16.32 -35.76
CA GLU A 5 34.49 15.84 -34.42
C GLU A 5 33.20 15.36 -33.76
N PRO A 6 33.21 14.28 -32.92
CA PRO A 6 32.03 13.83 -32.21
C PRO A 6 31.71 14.75 -30.99
N LEU A 7 30.48 15.19 -30.92
CA LEU A 7 29.92 15.95 -29.79
C LEU A 7 29.95 15.09 -28.52
N THR A 8 30.82 15.42 -27.58
CA THR A 8 30.89 14.92 -26.22
C THR A 8 29.70 15.46 -25.41
N VAL A 9 28.77 14.59 -25.01
CA VAL A 9 27.68 14.88 -24.08
C VAL A 9 28.26 15.10 -22.69
N PRO A 10 27.93 16.23 -21.99
CA PRO A 10 28.52 16.54 -20.70
C PRO A 10 28.07 15.54 -19.61
N ALA A 11 29.03 15.14 -18.78
CA ALA A 11 28.93 14.13 -17.73
C ALA A 11 27.94 14.46 -16.56
N SER A 12 27.27 15.62 -16.61
CA SER A 12 26.38 16.09 -15.53
C SER A 12 25.00 15.42 -15.49
N ARG A 13 24.63 14.59 -16.47
CA ARG A 13 23.36 13.83 -16.43
C ARG A 13 23.45 12.48 -15.72
N ARG A 14 24.66 11.95 -15.48
CA ARG A 14 24.83 10.65 -14.79
C ARG A 14 24.70 10.73 -13.26
N SER A 15 24.82 11.89 -12.65
CA SER A 15 24.70 12.05 -11.19
C SER A 15 23.27 12.25 -10.69
N ALA A 16 22.32 12.65 -11.56
CA ALA A 16 20.92 12.81 -11.18
C ALA A 16 20.14 11.49 -11.18
N ASP A 17 20.49 10.54 -12.05
CA ASP A 17 19.86 9.21 -12.10
C ASP A 17 20.28 8.29 -10.94
N SER A 18 21.42 8.54 -10.29
CA SER A 18 21.87 7.75 -9.15
C SER A 18 21.21 8.13 -7.82
N ALA A 19 20.59 9.31 -7.73
CA ALA A 19 19.95 9.78 -6.49
C ALA A 19 18.45 9.43 -6.41
N ALA A 20 17.84 9.00 -7.51
CA ALA A 20 16.42 8.69 -7.63
C ALA A 20 16.10 7.19 -7.69
N GLN A 21 17.05 6.31 -7.42
CA GLN A 21 16.72 4.91 -7.11
C GLN A 21 16.08 4.89 -5.73
N ALA A 22 14.74 4.99 -5.69
CA ALA A 22 13.96 4.74 -4.51
C ALA A 22 14.50 3.44 -3.88
N ARG A 23 15.01 3.52 -2.64
CA ARG A 23 15.53 2.34 -1.94
C ARG A 23 14.38 1.35 -1.80
N LEU A 24 14.39 0.30 -2.63
CA LEU A 24 13.42 -0.77 -2.57
C LEU A 24 13.44 -1.37 -1.16
N HIS A 25 12.27 -1.46 -0.54
CA HIS A 25 12.10 -2.08 0.76
C HIS A 25 11.68 -3.54 0.55
N ASP A 26 12.62 -4.46 0.78
CA ASP A 26 12.37 -5.88 0.61
C ASP A 26 11.60 -6.45 1.81
N VAL A 27 10.47 -7.06 1.53
CA VAL A 27 9.59 -7.73 2.49
C VAL A 27 9.52 -9.20 2.14
N GLU A 28 10.00 -10.04 3.02
CA GLU A 28 9.96 -11.49 2.86
C GLU A 28 8.87 -12.06 3.77
N ILE A 29 7.95 -12.82 3.20
CA ILE A 29 6.87 -13.51 3.93
C ILE A 29 7.20 -14.99 3.91
N ILE A 30 7.35 -15.58 5.09
CA ILE A 30 7.76 -16.96 5.27
C ILE A 30 6.60 -17.73 5.89
N LEU A 31 6.25 -18.86 5.26
CA LEU A 31 5.17 -19.74 5.66
C LEU A 31 5.72 -21.13 6.06
N PRO A 32 5.03 -21.90 6.91
CA PRO A 32 5.24 -23.33 7.02
C PRO A 32 4.79 -24.02 5.71
N GLN A 33 5.31 -25.22 5.45
CA GLN A 33 4.94 -25.97 4.25
C GLN A 33 3.46 -26.37 4.20
N SER A 34 2.83 -26.49 5.37
CA SER A 34 1.44 -26.92 5.53
C SER A 34 0.39 -25.82 5.37
N GLU A 35 0.81 -24.55 5.37
CA GLU A 35 -0.13 -23.42 5.34
C GLU A 35 -0.42 -22.95 3.90
N PRO A 36 -1.70 -22.67 3.60
CA PRO A 36 -2.07 -22.11 2.31
C PRO A 36 -1.57 -20.66 2.18
N PRO A 37 -1.22 -20.21 0.97
CA PRO A 37 -0.67 -18.87 0.73
C PRO A 37 -1.67 -17.72 0.88
N ALA A 38 -2.95 -18.00 1.18
CA ALA A 38 -4.02 -16.99 1.24
C ALA A 38 -3.73 -15.86 2.24
N ALA A 39 -3.26 -16.20 3.45
CA ALA A 39 -2.91 -15.19 4.45
C ALA A 39 -1.70 -14.34 4.00
N ALA A 40 -0.74 -14.93 3.31
CA ALA A 40 0.39 -14.21 2.74
C ALA A 40 -0.03 -13.24 1.62
N GLN A 41 -1.01 -13.62 0.81
CA GLN A 41 -1.57 -12.75 -0.23
C GLN A 41 -2.21 -11.50 0.37
N MET A 42 -2.93 -11.62 1.50
CA MET A 42 -3.49 -10.48 2.23
C MET A 42 -2.39 -9.52 2.72
N ILE A 43 -1.27 -10.04 3.20
CA ILE A 43 -0.11 -9.24 3.59
C ILE A 43 0.51 -8.53 2.37
N CYS A 44 0.68 -9.26 1.25
CA CYS A 44 1.19 -8.67 0.01
C CYS A 44 0.30 -7.53 -0.51
N GLU A 45 -1.03 -7.65 -0.33
CA GLU A 45 -2.00 -6.63 -0.74
C GLU A 45 -1.75 -5.28 -0.07
N VAL A 46 -1.34 -5.27 1.20
CA VAL A 46 -1.01 -4.04 1.93
C VAL A 46 0.14 -3.28 1.25
N PHE A 47 1.22 -3.98 0.91
CA PHE A 47 2.38 -3.37 0.26
C PHE A 47 2.11 -3.02 -1.21
N ARG A 48 1.28 -3.81 -1.90
CA ARG A 48 0.82 -3.50 -3.25
C ARG A 48 -0.01 -2.23 -3.26
N ALA A 49 -0.97 -2.09 -2.33
CA ALA A 49 -1.75 -0.87 -2.19
C ALA A 49 -0.87 0.36 -1.92
N ALA A 50 0.17 0.22 -1.09
CA ALA A 50 1.14 1.29 -0.86
C ALA A 50 1.86 1.69 -2.16
N ASN A 51 2.33 0.73 -2.95
CA ASN A 51 2.98 1.00 -4.24
C ASN A 51 2.01 1.62 -5.27
N ASP A 52 0.75 1.16 -5.30
CA ASP A 52 -0.26 1.65 -6.23
C ASP A 52 -0.71 3.07 -5.93
N LEU A 53 -0.86 3.39 -4.63
CA LEU A 53 -1.23 4.74 -4.19
C LEU A 53 -0.05 5.71 -4.32
N PHE A 54 1.14 5.23 -4.01
CA PHE A 54 2.37 6.02 -3.94
C PHE A 54 3.51 5.29 -4.65
N PRO A 55 3.70 5.51 -5.97
CA PRO A 55 4.69 4.80 -6.78
C PRO A 55 6.13 4.86 -6.25
N ASP A 56 6.46 5.93 -5.51
CA ASP A 56 7.77 6.09 -4.86
C ASP A 56 7.94 5.25 -3.57
N SER A 57 6.90 4.49 -3.17
CA SER A 57 6.96 3.66 -1.96
C SER A 57 7.98 2.54 -2.05
N GLY A 58 8.09 1.91 -3.20
CA GLY A 58 9.18 0.97 -3.51
C GLY A 58 9.21 -0.29 -2.63
N TYR A 59 8.06 -0.89 -2.31
CA TYR A 59 8.02 -2.19 -1.64
C TYR A 59 8.09 -3.34 -2.65
N ARG A 60 8.94 -4.32 -2.36
CA ARG A 60 9.01 -5.58 -3.10
C ARG A 60 8.72 -6.73 -2.14
N THR A 61 7.67 -7.51 -2.42
CA THR A 61 7.25 -8.64 -1.60
C THR A 61 7.65 -9.97 -2.23
N ALA A 62 8.08 -10.92 -1.42
CA ALA A 62 8.30 -12.30 -1.82
C ALA A 62 7.69 -13.25 -0.78
N VAL A 63 7.05 -14.34 -1.24
CA VAL A 63 6.46 -15.36 -0.38
C VAL A 63 7.23 -16.65 -0.59
N ARG A 64 7.66 -17.28 0.52
CA ARG A 64 8.42 -18.53 0.52
C ARG A 64 8.01 -19.44 1.66
N ASN A 65 8.32 -20.72 1.53
CA ASN A 65 8.22 -21.65 2.65
C ASN A 65 9.57 -21.76 3.36
N LEU A 66 9.53 -21.85 4.69
CA LEU A 66 10.73 -22.18 5.45
C LEU A 66 11.17 -23.60 5.08
N SER A 67 12.39 -23.76 4.61
CA SER A 67 12.94 -25.06 4.25
C SER A 67 14.43 -25.14 4.54
N SER A 68 14.92 -26.36 4.70
CA SER A 68 16.37 -26.62 4.82
C SER A 68 17.15 -26.25 3.55
N GLN A 69 16.48 -26.21 2.40
CA GLN A 69 17.05 -25.80 1.11
C GLN A 69 17.21 -24.29 0.94
N MET A 70 16.71 -23.47 1.86
CA MET A 70 17.03 -22.03 1.90
C MET A 70 18.53 -21.74 2.18
N ARG A 71 19.41 -22.70 1.90
CA ARG A 71 20.87 -22.54 1.97
C ARG A 71 21.39 -21.48 1.00
N ALA A 72 20.73 -21.29 -0.13
CA ALA A 72 21.09 -20.31 -1.14
C ALA A 72 20.22 -19.05 -1.03
N VAL A 73 20.39 -18.30 0.05
CA VAL A 73 20.01 -16.89 0.02
C VAL A 73 20.96 -16.22 -0.96
N PRO A 74 20.48 -15.52 -1.99
CA PRO A 74 21.35 -14.84 -2.94
C PRO A 74 22.38 -14.00 -2.20
N ALA A 75 23.64 -14.03 -2.64
CA ALA A 75 24.68 -13.17 -2.09
C ALA A 75 24.20 -11.71 -2.16
N GLY A 76 24.15 -11.04 -1.01
CA GLY A 76 23.63 -9.66 -0.92
C GLY A 76 22.14 -9.54 -0.55
N TRP A 77 21.40 -10.63 -0.38
CA TRP A 77 20.02 -10.56 0.12
C TRP A 77 19.99 -10.10 1.59
N LYS A 78 19.34 -8.97 1.83
CA LYS A 78 19.16 -8.37 3.17
C LYS A 78 17.76 -7.81 3.26
N PRO A 79 16.74 -8.64 3.54
CA PRO A 79 15.39 -8.14 3.66
C PRO A 79 15.31 -7.17 4.84
N GLN A 80 14.70 -6.02 4.60
CA GLN A 80 14.45 -5.08 5.68
C GLN A 80 13.37 -5.59 6.63
N THR A 81 12.37 -6.28 6.08
CA THR A 81 11.26 -6.83 6.86
C THR A 81 11.09 -8.32 6.55
N VAL A 82 11.02 -9.13 7.60
CA VAL A 82 10.67 -10.55 7.49
C VAL A 82 9.42 -10.83 8.32
N ILE A 83 8.46 -11.52 7.74
CA ILE A 83 7.18 -11.86 8.34
C ILE A 83 7.07 -13.38 8.35
N PHE A 84 7.12 -13.99 9.54
CA PHE A 84 6.83 -15.38 9.75
C PHE A 84 5.33 -15.51 10.03
N LEU A 85 4.60 -16.18 9.16
CA LEU A 85 3.14 -16.20 9.17
C LEU A 85 2.65 -17.63 9.35
N GLY A 86 2.32 -17.97 10.59
CA GLY A 86 1.69 -19.24 10.95
C GLY A 86 0.19 -19.12 11.14
N GLY A 87 -0.51 -20.24 11.02
CA GLY A 87 -1.95 -20.33 11.27
C GLY A 87 -2.31 -20.25 12.76
N ILE A 88 -3.61 -20.34 13.05
CA ILE A 88 -4.13 -20.37 14.42
C ILE A 88 -4.69 -21.74 14.83
N ALA A 89 -4.66 -22.72 13.92
CA ALA A 89 -5.21 -24.06 14.14
C ALA A 89 -4.17 -25.06 14.63
N SER A 90 -2.92 -24.95 14.15
CA SER A 90 -1.83 -25.87 14.44
C SER A 90 -0.54 -25.13 14.72
N ARG A 91 0.32 -25.75 15.55
CA ARG A 91 1.66 -25.22 15.81
C ARG A 91 2.52 -25.31 14.56
N TRP A 92 3.45 -24.38 14.43
CA TRP A 92 4.47 -24.43 13.37
C TRP A 92 5.57 -25.44 13.77
N PRO A 93 5.64 -26.62 13.15
CA PRO A 93 6.71 -27.56 13.43
C PRO A 93 8.01 -27.05 12.79
N LEU A 94 9.09 -27.04 13.58
CA LEU A 94 10.43 -26.66 13.10
C LEU A 94 11.34 -27.89 13.11
N ASN A 95 11.90 -28.24 11.95
CA ASN A 95 12.89 -29.30 11.88
C ASN A 95 14.32 -28.76 12.06
N SER A 96 15.29 -29.68 12.39
CA SER A 96 16.67 -29.27 12.68
C SER A 96 17.37 -28.52 11.50
N GLY A 97 17.00 -28.86 10.27
CA GLY A 97 17.55 -28.19 9.08
C GLY A 97 17.01 -26.76 8.88
N GLU A 98 15.80 -26.50 9.34
CA GLU A 98 15.14 -25.18 9.23
C GLU A 98 15.63 -24.22 10.30
N LYS A 99 16.05 -24.72 11.48
CA LYS A 99 16.56 -23.89 12.58
C LYS A 99 17.73 -23.01 12.17
N ALA A 100 18.72 -23.56 11.47
CA ALA A 100 19.87 -22.78 10.97
C ALA A 100 19.45 -21.71 9.97
N SER A 101 18.44 -22.00 9.12
CA SER A 101 17.89 -21.05 8.17
C SER A 101 17.14 -19.92 8.90
N LEU A 102 16.29 -20.23 9.87
CA LEU A 102 15.58 -19.28 10.72
C LEU A 102 16.55 -18.31 11.41
N GLN A 103 17.57 -18.82 12.08
CA GLN A 103 18.56 -18.01 12.78
C GLN A 103 19.31 -17.05 11.86
N ARG A 104 19.67 -17.53 10.66
CA ARG A 104 20.35 -16.68 9.66
C ARG A 104 19.44 -15.58 9.16
N ILE A 105 18.19 -15.88 8.83
CA ILE A 105 17.19 -14.91 8.36
C ILE A 105 16.95 -13.85 9.44
N CYS A 106 16.71 -14.28 10.69
CA CYS A 106 16.49 -13.36 11.80
C CYS A 106 17.68 -12.46 12.09
N ARG A 107 18.91 -12.93 11.88
CA ARG A 107 20.11 -12.09 12.04
C ARG A 107 20.27 -11.03 10.95
N GLN A 108 19.86 -11.34 9.72
CA GLN A 108 20.01 -10.44 8.56
C GLN A 108 18.89 -9.42 8.44
N ALA A 109 17.69 -9.73 8.92
CA ALA A 109 16.53 -8.84 8.87
C ALA A 109 16.71 -7.62 9.78
N GLN A 110 16.27 -6.45 9.32
CA GLN A 110 16.22 -5.25 10.19
C GLN A 110 15.10 -5.38 11.22
N ARG A 111 13.96 -5.97 10.84
CA ARG A 111 12.83 -6.26 11.73
C ARG A 111 12.15 -7.56 11.34
N CYS A 112 11.56 -8.23 12.34
CA CYS A 112 10.81 -9.47 12.16
C CYS A 112 9.43 -9.34 12.79
N LEU A 113 8.42 -9.93 12.12
CA LEU A 113 7.07 -10.10 12.65
C LEU A 113 6.77 -11.59 12.72
N PHE A 114 6.32 -12.07 13.89
CA PHE A 114 5.87 -13.43 14.10
C PHE A 114 4.37 -13.43 14.38
N ALA A 115 3.57 -14.03 13.51
CA ALA A 115 2.12 -14.05 13.61
C ALA A 115 1.56 -15.46 13.77
N GLY A 116 0.53 -15.61 14.59
CA GLY A 116 -0.10 -16.90 14.89
C GLY A 116 0.88 -17.90 15.52
N SER A 117 0.90 -19.13 15.02
CA SER A 117 1.80 -20.16 15.52
C SER A 117 3.29 -19.90 15.29
N ALA A 118 3.64 -18.88 14.50
CA ALA A 118 5.04 -18.51 14.31
C ALA A 118 5.73 -18.03 15.60
N ILE A 119 5.00 -17.65 16.65
CA ILE A 119 5.57 -17.32 17.98
C ILE A 119 6.44 -18.44 18.55
N PHE A 120 6.12 -19.70 18.24
CA PHE A 120 6.90 -20.86 18.69
C PHE A 120 8.27 -20.97 18.00
N LEU A 121 8.55 -20.17 16.99
CA LEU A 121 9.89 -20.03 16.40
C LEU A 121 10.81 -19.13 17.22
N LEU A 122 10.25 -18.26 18.10
CA LEU A 122 11.04 -17.25 18.85
C LEU A 122 12.20 -17.83 19.66
N PRO A 123 12.02 -18.91 20.46
CA PRO A 123 13.12 -19.51 21.22
C PRO A 123 14.26 -20.00 20.32
N GLU A 124 13.93 -20.36 19.08
CA GLU A 124 14.85 -20.95 18.12
C GLU A 124 15.58 -19.93 17.24
N THR A 125 15.20 -18.64 17.34
CA THR A 125 15.81 -17.56 16.53
C THR A 125 17.24 -17.23 16.91
N GLY A 126 17.68 -17.58 18.13
CA GLY A 126 18.97 -17.16 18.70
C GLY A 126 19.00 -15.69 19.12
N ILE A 127 17.84 -15.07 19.32
CA ILE A 127 17.73 -13.70 19.84
C ILE A 127 17.67 -13.80 21.37
N ASN A 128 18.71 -13.29 22.05
CA ASN A 128 18.88 -13.40 23.50
C ASN A 128 18.12 -12.33 24.32
N ALA A 129 17.21 -11.60 23.73
CA ALA A 129 16.39 -10.62 24.44
C ALA A 129 15.00 -11.21 24.76
N PRO A 130 14.45 -10.95 25.96
CA PRO A 130 13.08 -11.34 26.26
C PRO A 130 12.13 -10.61 25.31
N VAL A 131 11.30 -11.39 24.58
CA VAL A 131 10.30 -10.86 23.66
C VAL A 131 8.93 -11.12 24.28
N GLU A 132 8.27 -10.08 24.72
CA GLU A 132 6.89 -10.18 25.14
C GLU A 132 6.01 -10.52 23.93
N SER A 133 5.31 -11.63 23.97
CA SER A 133 4.63 -12.22 22.83
C SER A 133 3.10 -12.13 22.95
N ALA A 134 2.45 -11.61 21.92
CA ALA A 134 1.00 -11.69 21.77
C ALA A 134 0.63 -13.12 21.34
N VAL A 135 -0.08 -13.84 22.20
CA VAL A 135 -0.39 -15.26 22.03
C VAL A 135 -1.88 -15.45 21.74
N HIS A 136 -2.20 -16.19 20.68
CA HIS A 136 -3.59 -16.58 20.39
C HIS A 136 -4.12 -17.54 21.48
N SER A 137 -5.40 -17.43 21.85
CA SER A 137 -6.02 -18.23 22.92
C SER A 137 -5.85 -19.74 22.71
N ASN A 138 -5.85 -20.23 21.46
CA ASN A 138 -5.62 -21.63 21.14
C ASN A 138 -4.23 -22.14 21.57
N PHE A 139 -3.29 -21.26 21.76
CA PHE A 139 -1.89 -21.58 22.06
C PHE A 139 -1.47 -21.18 23.48
N ALA A 140 -2.38 -20.67 24.31
CA ALA A 140 -2.04 -20.18 25.65
C ALA A 140 -1.32 -21.23 26.49
N ALA A 141 -1.89 -22.42 26.62
CA ALA A 141 -1.30 -23.54 27.40
C ALA A 141 0.07 -23.98 26.82
N ALA A 142 0.19 -24.09 25.50
CA ALA A 142 1.45 -24.46 24.87
C ALA A 142 2.54 -23.39 25.02
N ALA A 143 2.17 -22.12 25.04
CA ALA A 143 3.09 -21.02 25.27
C ALA A 143 3.62 -20.99 26.72
N GLU A 144 2.78 -21.32 27.69
CA GLU A 144 3.16 -21.50 29.09
C GLU A 144 4.11 -22.71 29.27
N GLU A 145 3.81 -23.85 28.62
CA GLU A 145 4.65 -25.03 28.65
C GLU A 145 6.06 -24.74 28.10
N GLU A 146 6.17 -23.95 27.04
CA GLU A 146 7.45 -23.55 26.46
C GLU A 146 8.07 -22.31 27.13
N GLN A 147 7.49 -21.82 28.21
CA GLN A 147 7.99 -20.69 28.99
C GLN A 147 8.16 -19.40 28.14
N LEU A 148 7.29 -19.19 27.17
CA LEU A 148 7.28 -17.94 26.41
C LEU A 148 6.86 -16.78 27.32
N THR A 149 7.51 -15.65 27.21
CA THR A 149 7.08 -14.41 27.88
C THR A 149 5.81 -13.89 27.19
N CYS A 150 4.65 -14.18 27.77
CA CYS A 150 3.35 -13.83 27.19
C CYS A 150 2.94 -12.42 27.61
N ALA A 151 2.39 -11.65 26.67
CA ALA A 151 1.71 -10.40 26.95
C ALA A 151 0.37 -10.65 27.70
N PRO A 152 -0.18 -9.64 28.39
CA PRO A 152 -1.48 -9.75 29.05
C PRO A 152 -2.57 -10.26 28.11
N ALA A 153 -3.51 -11.03 28.68
CA ALA A 153 -4.65 -11.58 27.93
C ALA A 153 -5.41 -10.47 27.17
N GLY A 154 -5.76 -10.74 25.90
CA GLY A 154 -6.42 -9.76 25.02
C GLY A 154 -5.47 -8.85 24.26
N THR A 155 -4.17 -8.92 24.49
CA THR A 155 -3.16 -8.22 23.66
C THR A 155 -3.09 -8.83 22.27
N LEU A 156 -3.43 -8.06 21.25
CA LEU A 156 -3.44 -8.53 19.87
C LEU A 156 -2.08 -8.50 19.19
N THR A 157 -1.24 -7.54 19.58
CA THR A 157 0.10 -7.33 19.00
C THR A 157 1.05 -6.78 20.04
N THR A 158 2.33 -7.12 19.93
CA THR A 158 3.41 -6.52 20.71
C THR A 158 4.56 -6.10 19.81
N THR A 159 5.41 -5.22 20.30
CA THR A 159 6.67 -4.85 19.63
C THR A 159 7.74 -4.62 20.69
N SER A 160 8.81 -5.42 20.61
CA SER A 160 9.99 -5.36 21.46
C SER A 160 11.23 -5.16 20.59
N GLY A 161 11.71 -3.92 20.49
CA GLY A 161 12.81 -3.56 19.61
C GLY A 161 12.50 -3.84 18.14
N ARG A 162 13.25 -4.77 17.52
CA ARG A 162 13.07 -5.15 16.12
C ARG A 162 12.11 -6.34 15.92
N ILE A 163 11.58 -6.90 16.99
CA ILE A 163 10.66 -8.05 16.95
C ILE A 163 9.26 -7.55 17.25
N SER A 164 8.33 -7.92 16.40
CA SER A 164 6.89 -7.75 16.63
C SER A 164 6.21 -9.11 16.65
N THR A 165 5.15 -9.24 17.43
CA THR A 165 4.31 -10.43 17.43
C THR A 165 2.85 -10.07 17.21
N ALA A 166 2.08 -11.00 16.69
CA ALA A 166 0.65 -10.84 16.47
C ALA A 166 -0.08 -12.16 16.70
N VAL A 167 -1.24 -12.12 17.34
CA VAL A 167 -2.03 -13.34 17.64
C VAL A 167 -2.49 -14.10 16.38
N SER A 168 -2.57 -13.42 15.23
CA SER A 168 -3.03 -14.00 13.96
C SER A 168 -2.56 -13.15 12.77
N SER A 169 -2.75 -13.67 11.56
CA SER A 169 -2.52 -12.93 10.31
C SER A 169 -3.34 -11.65 10.20
N PHE A 170 -4.57 -11.63 10.71
CA PHE A 170 -5.40 -10.41 10.73
C PHE A 170 -4.86 -9.38 11.72
N ALA A 171 -4.41 -9.81 12.91
CA ALA A 171 -3.77 -8.91 13.87
C ALA A 171 -2.44 -8.36 13.33
N ALA A 172 -1.72 -9.13 12.51
CA ALA A 172 -0.47 -8.70 11.85
C ALA A 172 -0.66 -7.43 11.00
N LEU A 173 -1.84 -7.22 10.41
CA LEU A 173 -2.13 -6.00 9.63
C LEU A 173 -1.95 -4.71 10.45
N ARG A 174 -2.21 -4.75 11.77
CA ARG A 174 -1.97 -3.62 12.67
C ARG A 174 -0.49 -3.30 12.81
N VAL A 175 0.35 -4.33 12.88
CA VAL A 175 1.81 -4.18 12.92
C VAL A 175 2.31 -3.61 11.59
N LEU A 176 1.76 -4.07 10.46
CA LEU A 176 2.13 -3.57 9.13
C LEU A 176 1.79 -2.09 8.96
N ALA A 177 0.66 -1.63 9.47
CA ALA A 177 0.34 -0.18 9.50
C ALA A 177 1.43 0.61 10.26
N GLY A 178 1.93 0.07 11.38
CA GLY A 178 3.09 0.61 12.11
C GLY A 178 4.38 0.61 11.29
N PHE A 179 4.62 -0.44 10.52
CA PHE A 179 5.79 -0.54 9.64
C PHE A 179 5.73 0.48 8.50
N LEU A 180 4.58 0.60 7.83
CA LEU A 180 4.38 1.64 6.82
C LEU A 180 4.60 3.05 7.39
N ARG A 181 4.11 3.30 8.62
CA ARG A 181 4.30 4.57 9.31
C ARG A 181 5.76 4.88 9.61
N ALA A 182 6.53 3.88 10.04
CA ALA A 182 7.96 4.03 10.29
C ALA A 182 8.77 4.24 8.99
N ASP A 183 8.39 3.56 7.90
CA ASP A 183 9.11 3.60 6.63
C ASP A 183 8.79 4.84 5.79
N ARG A 184 7.52 5.28 5.78
CA ARG A 184 6.98 6.25 4.82
C ARG A 184 6.21 7.41 5.46
N GLY A 185 6.15 7.41 6.79
CA GLY A 185 5.45 8.43 7.55
C GLY A 185 3.96 8.14 7.77
N PRO A 186 3.33 8.86 8.70
CA PRO A 186 1.95 8.62 9.13
C PRO A 186 0.94 8.80 7.98
N PHE A 187 1.15 9.81 7.15
CA PHE A 187 0.22 10.12 6.06
C PHE A 187 0.04 8.94 5.07
N ILE A 188 1.14 8.31 4.63
CA ILE A 188 1.08 7.18 3.71
C ILE A 188 0.47 5.95 4.40
N ALA A 189 0.85 5.69 5.64
CA ALA A 189 0.29 4.59 6.41
C ALA A 189 -1.23 4.72 6.58
N ASP A 190 -1.70 5.89 6.99
CA ASP A 190 -3.12 6.16 7.19
C ASP A 190 -3.90 6.07 5.87
N ALA A 191 -3.36 6.62 4.78
CA ALA A 191 -3.96 6.54 3.46
C ALA A 191 -4.09 5.10 2.92
N VAL A 192 -3.09 4.24 3.16
CA VAL A 192 -3.14 2.82 2.79
C VAL A 192 -4.16 2.08 3.65
N CYS A 193 -4.19 2.35 4.96
CA CYS A 193 -5.17 1.75 5.88
C CYS A 193 -6.60 2.14 5.50
N ASP A 194 -6.86 3.40 5.21
CA ASP A 194 -8.17 3.89 4.76
C ASP A 194 -8.59 3.23 3.44
N TYR A 195 -7.67 3.19 2.48
CA TYR A 195 -7.94 2.59 1.16
C TYR A 195 -8.29 1.09 1.23
N LEU A 196 -7.67 0.37 2.16
CA LEU A 196 -7.92 -1.06 2.39
C LEU A 196 -9.06 -1.34 3.39
N GLY A 197 -9.66 -0.32 3.99
CA GLY A 197 -10.68 -0.48 5.02
C GLY A 197 -10.13 -1.06 6.34
N LEU A 198 -8.83 -0.89 6.62
CA LEU A 198 -8.17 -1.33 7.85
C LEU A 198 -8.25 -0.30 8.97
N ALA A 199 -8.74 0.90 8.68
CA ALA A 199 -8.87 1.97 9.66
C ALA A 199 -10.08 1.73 10.59
N PHE A 200 -9.88 1.94 11.88
CA PHE A 200 -10.94 1.90 12.88
C PHE A 200 -11.53 3.31 13.04
N GLY A 201 -12.42 3.71 12.15
CA GLY A 201 -13.08 5.02 12.14
C GLY A 201 -14.08 5.13 10.99
N PRO A 202 -14.82 6.24 10.86
CA PRO A 202 -15.68 6.44 9.70
C PRO A 202 -14.81 6.37 8.44
N VAL A 203 -15.12 5.40 7.59
CA VAL A 203 -14.41 5.18 6.32
C VAL A 203 -14.62 6.42 5.44
N SER A 204 -13.58 7.19 5.25
CA SER A 204 -13.59 8.24 4.23
C SER A 204 -13.46 7.57 2.86
N GLU A 205 -14.46 7.74 1.99
CA GLU A 205 -14.44 7.26 0.60
C GLU A 205 -13.39 8.04 -0.24
N GLN A 206 -12.13 7.96 0.15
CA GLN A 206 -11.08 8.71 -0.53
C GLN A 206 -10.62 7.98 -1.79
N SER A 207 -10.72 8.64 -2.92
CA SER A 207 -10.21 8.10 -4.18
C SER A 207 -8.67 8.14 -4.22
N LYS A 208 -8.07 7.20 -4.98
CA LYS A 208 -6.61 7.17 -5.23
C LYS A 208 -6.06 8.56 -5.63
N VAL A 209 -6.78 9.29 -6.47
CA VAL A 209 -6.40 10.63 -6.92
C VAL A 209 -6.39 11.64 -5.78
N SER A 210 -7.38 11.57 -4.87
CA SER A 210 -7.41 12.44 -3.68
C SER A 210 -6.22 12.19 -2.78
N LEU A 211 -5.90 10.93 -2.50
CA LEU A 211 -4.75 10.55 -1.69
C LEU A 211 -3.43 11.05 -2.29
N GLN A 212 -3.24 10.89 -3.61
CA GLN A 212 -2.06 11.41 -4.29
C GLN A 212 -1.94 12.93 -4.22
N LEU A 213 -3.05 13.66 -4.40
CA LEU A 213 -3.06 15.12 -4.28
C LEU A 213 -2.73 15.60 -2.87
N ARG A 214 -3.26 14.93 -1.84
CA ARG A 214 -2.97 15.21 -0.42
C ARG A 214 -1.50 14.97 -0.11
N GLN A 215 -0.93 13.87 -0.61
CA GLN A 215 0.50 13.56 -0.45
C GLN A 215 1.37 14.62 -1.12
N THR A 216 1.10 14.97 -2.38
CA THR A 216 1.84 16.00 -3.10
C THR A 216 1.80 17.34 -2.36
N ALA A 217 0.67 17.64 -1.73
CA ALA A 217 0.51 18.85 -0.92
C ALA A 217 1.17 18.77 0.47
N GLY A 218 1.79 17.64 0.83
CA GLY A 218 2.42 17.44 2.14
C GLY A 218 1.43 17.49 3.31
N GLY A 219 0.17 17.09 3.10
CA GLY A 219 -0.87 17.13 4.13
C GLY A 219 -1.34 18.53 4.49
N ASP A 220 -1.15 19.53 3.64
CA ASP A 220 -1.59 20.90 3.88
C ASP A 220 -3.08 20.97 4.23
N ALA A 221 -3.41 21.42 5.45
CA ALA A 221 -4.75 21.39 6.01
C ALA A 221 -5.80 22.12 5.16
N LEU A 222 -5.42 23.22 4.50
CA LEU A 222 -6.31 23.96 3.61
C LEU A 222 -6.62 23.12 2.36
N ILE A 223 -5.60 22.54 1.73
CA ILE A 223 -5.79 21.69 0.53
C ILE A 223 -6.60 20.45 0.87
N VAL A 224 -6.33 19.80 2.01
CA VAL A 224 -7.11 18.65 2.50
C VAL A 224 -8.59 19.04 2.60
N LYS A 225 -8.91 20.11 3.31
CA LYS A 225 -10.30 20.62 3.44
C LYS A 225 -10.96 20.87 2.08
N ILE A 226 -10.22 21.45 1.14
CA ILE A 226 -10.74 21.76 -0.21
C ILE A 226 -10.99 20.48 -1.01
N LEU A 227 -10.10 19.51 -0.94
CA LEU A 227 -10.28 18.21 -1.60
C LEU A 227 -11.49 17.46 -1.04
N ASP A 228 -11.76 17.57 0.28
CA ASP A 228 -12.98 17.02 0.89
C ASP A 228 -14.25 17.69 0.33
N LEU A 229 -14.26 19.01 0.28
CA LEU A 229 -15.38 19.76 -0.32
C LEU A 229 -15.60 19.39 -1.80
N MET A 230 -14.53 19.22 -2.57
CA MET A 230 -14.61 18.79 -3.95
C MET A 230 -15.18 17.37 -4.09
N GLN A 231 -14.75 16.44 -3.24
CA GLN A 231 -15.22 15.05 -3.26
C GLN A 231 -16.70 14.93 -2.90
N GLN A 232 -17.17 15.73 -1.95
CA GLN A 232 -18.59 15.76 -1.55
C GLN A 232 -19.52 16.34 -2.63
N ASN A 233 -18.95 17.08 -3.60
CA ASN A 233 -19.71 17.79 -4.64
C ASN A 233 -19.27 17.39 -6.06
N LEU A 234 -19.11 16.09 -6.34
CA LEU A 234 -18.68 15.62 -7.67
C LEU A 234 -19.82 15.62 -8.69
N GLU A 235 -21.04 15.35 -8.27
CA GLU A 235 -22.25 15.31 -9.08
C GLU A 235 -22.74 16.74 -9.43
N GLU A 236 -22.80 17.60 -8.43
CA GLU A 236 -23.12 19.01 -8.57
C GLU A 236 -21.88 19.89 -8.22
N PRO A 237 -20.97 20.10 -9.19
CA PRO A 237 -19.70 20.73 -8.90
C PRO A 237 -19.84 22.19 -8.50
N LEU A 238 -19.33 22.54 -7.34
CA LEU A 238 -19.22 23.92 -6.86
C LEU A 238 -18.24 24.72 -7.73
N LEU A 239 -18.50 26.00 -7.88
CA LEU A 239 -17.54 26.90 -8.49
C LEU A 239 -16.33 27.09 -7.56
N ILE A 240 -15.14 27.27 -8.13
CA ILE A 240 -13.91 27.45 -7.34
C ILE A 240 -13.99 28.66 -6.39
N ARG A 241 -14.71 29.70 -6.78
CA ARG A 241 -14.97 30.87 -5.91
C ARG A 241 -15.80 30.49 -4.65
N ASP A 242 -16.78 29.60 -4.81
CA ASP A 242 -17.69 29.20 -3.73
C ASP A 242 -16.94 28.25 -2.76
N ILE A 243 -16.11 27.35 -3.31
CA ILE A 243 -15.19 26.51 -2.51
C ILE A 243 -14.23 27.40 -1.71
N ALA A 244 -13.63 28.41 -2.33
CA ALA A 244 -12.73 29.35 -1.65
C ALA A 244 -13.45 30.09 -0.50
N GLN A 245 -14.67 30.55 -0.76
CA GLN A 245 -15.51 31.21 0.26
C GLN A 245 -15.81 30.30 1.44
N GLN A 246 -16.24 29.03 1.20
CA GLN A 246 -16.48 28.05 2.24
C GLN A 246 -15.23 27.68 3.06
N ALA A 247 -14.07 27.77 2.41
CA ALA A 247 -12.79 27.53 3.08
C ALA A 247 -12.24 28.77 3.80
N GLY A 248 -12.89 29.93 3.69
CA GLY A 248 -12.46 31.19 4.34
C GLY A 248 -11.23 31.82 3.71
N VAL A 249 -11.02 31.63 2.38
CA VAL A 249 -9.87 32.19 1.65
C VAL A 249 -10.31 32.85 0.33
N SER A 250 -9.49 33.77 -0.18
CA SER A 250 -9.75 34.33 -1.51
C SER A 250 -9.40 33.30 -2.61
N PRO A 251 -10.09 33.33 -3.79
CA PRO A 251 -9.76 32.48 -4.93
C PRO A 251 -8.29 32.56 -5.34
N ARG A 252 -7.70 33.76 -5.31
CA ARG A 252 -6.28 33.98 -5.63
C ARG A 252 -5.33 33.28 -4.62
N LYS A 253 -5.68 33.29 -3.33
CA LYS A 253 -4.91 32.60 -2.29
C LYS A 253 -5.02 31.07 -2.48
N LEU A 254 -6.21 30.58 -2.81
CA LEU A 254 -6.46 29.17 -3.11
C LEU A 254 -5.65 28.71 -4.31
N GLU A 255 -5.70 29.42 -5.43
CA GLU A 255 -4.94 29.13 -6.66
C GLU A 255 -3.44 29.04 -6.36
N ARG A 256 -2.88 30.06 -5.71
CA ARG A 256 -1.46 30.11 -5.34
C ARG A 256 -1.07 28.92 -4.44
N ARG A 257 -1.93 28.56 -3.47
CA ARG A 257 -1.65 27.45 -2.55
C ARG A 257 -1.61 26.11 -3.26
N PHE A 258 -2.56 25.85 -4.18
CA PHE A 258 -2.57 24.65 -5.01
C PHE A 258 -1.35 24.56 -5.91
N GLN A 259 -0.95 25.66 -6.59
CA GLN A 259 0.25 25.69 -7.42
C GLN A 259 1.52 25.39 -6.62
N GLN A 260 1.67 26.00 -5.46
CA GLN A 260 2.87 25.85 -4.62
C GLN A 260 2.98 24.47 -3.96
N LYS A 261 1.87 23.91 -3.48
CA LYS A 261 1.86 22.72 -2.65
C LYS A 261 1.42 21.45 -3.39
N ALA A 262 0.37 21.55 -4.23
CA ALA A 262 -0.14 20.40 -4.98
C ALA A 262 0.33 20.36 -6.44
N ARG A 263 1.14 21.34 -6.89
CA ARG A 263 1.69 21.48 -8.24
C ARG A 263 0.63 21.39 -9.35
N THR A 264 -0.58 21.85 -9.05
CA THR A 264 -1.72 21.84 -9.97
C THR A 264 -2.65 23.03 -9.64
N SER A 265 -3.63 23.33 -10.50
CA SER A 265 -4.68 24.27 -10.16
C SER A 265 -5.85 23.60 -9.45
N PRO A 266 -6.65 24.33 -8.63
CA PRO A 266 -7.86 23.80 -8.01
C PRO A 266 -8.83 23.20 -9.03
N LEU A 267 -9.03 23.87 -10.16
CA LEU A 267 -9.92 23.39 -11.22
C LEU A 267 -9.41 22.09 -11.86
N ALA A 268 -8.10 21.98 -12.09
CA ALA A 268 -7.50 20.77 -12.65
C ALA A 268 -7.58 19.61 -11.66
N ALA A 269 -7.34 19.86 -10.36
CA ALA A 269 -7.51 18.87 -9.31
C ALA A 269 -8.97 18.36 -9.24
N TYR A 270 -9.94 19.28 -9.23
CA TYR A 270 -11.37 18.93 -9.20
C TYR A 270 -11.78 18.10 -10.41
N ARG A 271 -11.34 18.48 -11.59
CA ARG A 271 -11.60 17.73 -12.82
C ARG A 271 -11.00 16.32 -12.74
N LYS A 272 -9.79 16.18 -12.19
CA LYS A 272 -9.13 14.89 -12.03
C LYS A 272 -9.89 13.97 -11.08
N LEU A 273 -10.45 14.50 -9.98
CA LEU A 273 -11.33 13.74 -9.08
C LEU A 273 -12.60 13.25 -9.79
N ARG A 274 -13.24 14.09 -10.60
CA ARG A 274 -14.44 13.74 -11.37
C ARG A 274 -14.16 12.68 -12.45
N ILE A 275 -13.03 12.77 -13.14
CA ILE A 275 -12.60 11.78 -14.12
C ILE A 275 -12.29 10.43 -13.45
N GLU A 276 -11.68 10.45 -12.26
CA GLU A 276 -11.45 9.22 -11.48
C GLU A 276 -12.76 8.57 -11.04
N LYS A 277 -13.75 9.35 -10.60
CA LYS A 277 -15.10 8.83 -10.30
C LYS A 277 -15.75 8.21 -11.54
N ALA A 278 -15.64 8.86 -12.71
CA ALA A 278 -16.11 8.29 -13.97
C ALA A 278 -15.44 6.97 -14.30
N ARG A 279 -14.13 6.85 -14.09
CA ARG A 279 -13.38 5.61 -14.28
C ARG A 279 -13.90 4.50 -13.38
N GLN A 280 -14.11 4.79 -12.09
CA GLN A 280 -14.66 3.81 -11.13
C GLN A 280 -16.06 3.33 -11.57
N LEU A 281 -16.94 4.24 -11.95
CA LEU A 281 -18.26 3.88 -12.43
C LEU A 281 -18.22 3.04 -13.72
N LEU A 282 -17.32 3.34 -14.64
CA LEU A 282 -17.11 2.54 -15.86
C LEU A 282 -16.64 1.11 -15.57
N LEU A 283 -15.80 0.92 -14.55
CA LEU A 283 -15.22 -0.37 -14.20
C LEU A 283 -16.13 -1.25 -13.34
N HIS A 284 -16.88 -0.61 -12.43
CA HIS A 284 -17.56 -1.33 -11.36
C HIS A 284 -19.09 -1.29 -11.46
N THR A 285 -19.64 -0.64 -12.49
CA THR A 285 -21.09 -0.56 -12.71
C THR A 285 -21.44 -0.77 -14.18
N THR A 286 -22.71 -1.14 -14.42
CA THR A 286 -23.29 -1.23 -15.77
C THR A 286 -23.97 0.07 -16.22
N LEU A 287 -23.82 1.17 -15.46
CA LEU A 287 -24.47 2.46 -15.74
C LEU A 287 -24.19 2.93 -17.17
N PRO A 288 -25.21 3.39 -17.90
CA PRO A 288 -25.03 4.00 -19.22
C PRO A 288 -24.19 5.28 -19.10
N LEU A 289 -23.49 5.63 -20.17
CA LEU A 289 -22.58 6.78 -20.16
C LEU A 289 -23.29 8.10 -19.83
N ALA A 290 -24.59 8.23 -20.13
CA ALA A 290 -25.37 9.41 -19.79
C ALA A 290 -25.52 9.59 -18.26
N GLU A 291 -25.74 8.51 -17.53
CA GLU A 291 -25.83 8.52 -16.07
C GLU A 291 -24.45 8.80 -15.43
N ILE A 292 -23.37 8.26 -16.01
CA ILE A 292 -22.02 8.57 -15.55
C ILE A 292 -21.70 10.06 -15.74
N VAL A 293 -22.16 10.68 -16.84
CA VAL A 293 -22.03 12.13 -17.06
C VAL A 293 -22.71 12.91 -15.94
N ALA A 294 -23.94 12.53 -15.57
CA ALA A 294 -24.68 13.14 -14.46
C ALA A 294 -23.97 12.92 -13.13
N ALA A 295 -23.67 11.68 -12.76
CA ALA A 295 -23.01 11.32 -11.49
C ALA A 295 -21.61 11.89 -11.29
N THR A 296 -21.03 12.47 -12.33
CA THR A 296 -19.69 13.10 -12.29
C THR A 296 -19.73 14.59 -12.64
N GLY A 297 -20.92 15.17 -12.78
CA GLY A 297 -21.15 16.59 -13.01
C GLY A 297 -20.56 17.13 -14.31
N PHE A 298 -20.20 16.28 -15.29
CA PHE A 298 -19.82 16.74 -16.61
C PHE A 298 -21.07 17.24 -17.36
N GLY A 299 -21.00 18.45 -17.90
CA GLY A 299 -22.18 19.06 -18.58
C GLY A 299 -22.56 18.38 -19.87
N SER A 300 -21.74 17.49 -20.44
CA SER A 300 -22.04 16.75 -21.64
C SER A 300 -21.18 15.48 -21.79
N ARG A 301 -21.70 14.53 -22.61
CA ARG A 301 -20.98 13.34 -23.00
C ARG A 301 -19.67 13.64 -23.74
N SER A 302 -19.67 14.69 -24.56
CA SER A 302 -18.48 15.12 -25.29
C SER A 302 -17.40 15.59 -24.35
N SER A 303 -17.76 16.43 -23.37
CA SER A 303 -16.83 16.93 -22.35
C SER A 303 -16.20 15.80 -21.52
N LEU A 304 -17.01 14.85 -21.02
CA LEU A 304 -16.49 13.67 -20.31
C LEU A 304 -15.53 12.87 -21.20
N THR A 305 -15.92 12.60 -22.47
CA THR A 305 -15.11 11.81 -23.40
C THR A 305 -13.78 12.46 -23.71
N GLU A 306 -13.77 13.78 -23.92
CA GLU A 306 -12.55 14.53 -24.21
C GLU A 306 -11.56 14.46 -23.02
N TRP A 307 -12.04 14.79 -21.82
CA TRP A 307 -11.20 14.76 -20.63
C TRP A 307 -10.75 13.37 -20.23
N PHE A 308 -11.60 12.37 -20.41
CA PHE A 308 -11.25 10.97 -20.16
C PHE A 308 -10.16 10.49 -21.14
N LYS A 309 -10.28 10.81 -22.43
CA LYS A 309 -9.24 10.49 -23.42
C LYS A 309 -7.92 11.20 -23.11
N ARG A 310 -7.98 12.42 -22.61
CA ARG A 310 -6.78 13.18 -22.22
C ARG A 310 -6.03 12.51 -21.08
N GLU A 311 -6.74 11.99 -20.08
CA GLU A 311 -6.17 11.33 -18.89
C GLU A 311 -5.75 9.88 -19.19
N TYR A 312 -6.62 9.08 -19.78
CA TYR A 312 -6.42 7.63 -19.96
C TYR A 312 -6.06 7.20 -21.40
N LYS A 313 -5.89 8.13 -22.34
CA LYS A 313 -5.51 7.88 -23.74
C LYS A 313 -6.50 7.01 -24.53
N THR A 314 -7.66 6.73 -23.99
CA THR A 314 -8.73 5.93 -24.61
C THR A 314 -10.13 6.51 -24.31
N SER A 315 -11.15 6.14 -25.09
CA SER A 315 -12.50 6.60 -24.83
C SER A 315 -13.14 5.83 -23.65
N PRO A 316 -14.12 6.42 -22.91
CA PRO A 316 -14.83 5.74 -21.84
C PRO A 316 -15.41 4.39 -22.26
N GLN A 317 -15.99 4.31 -23.46
CA GLN A 317 -16.59 3.08 -23.98
C GLN A 317 -15.52 2.02 -24.32
N ALA A 318 -14.43 2.41 -24.97
CA ALA A 318 -13.32 1.50 -25.28
C ALA A 318 -12.65 1.00 -24.00
N PHE A 319 -12.47 1.88 -23.01
CA PHE A 319 -11.93 1.55 -21.70
C PHE A 319 -12.78 0.50 -20.98
N ARG A 320 -14.11 0.67 -20.94
CA ARG A 320 -15.04 -0.31 -20.37
C ARG A 320 -14.97 -1.64 -21.11
N LYS A 321 -15.01 -1.62 -22.45
CA LYS A 321 -14.98 -2.83 -23.28
C LYS A 321 -13.71 -3.65 -23.05
N GLN A 322 -12.55 -2.99 -23.00
CA GLN A 322 -11.26 -3.64 -22.75
C GLN A 322 -11.23 -4.30 -21.37
N TYR A 323 -11.66 -3.62 -20.34
CA TYR A 323 -11.67 -4.15 -18.97
C TYR A 323 -12.52 -5.41 -18.82
N TYR A 324 -13.71 -5.46 -19.45
CA TYR A 324 -14.56 -6.64 -19.42
C TYR A 324 -14.04 -7.76 -20.32
N ALA A 325 -13.40 -7.46 -21.44
CA ALA A 325 -12.78 -8.45 -22.31
C ALA A 325 -11.61 -9.16 -21.62
N ASP A 326 -10.77 -8.42 -20.90
CA ASP A 326 -9.63 -8.97 -20.16
C ASP A 326 -10.06 -9.87 -18.96
N ARG A 327 -11.26 -9.66 -18.41
CA ARG A 327 -11.80 -10.45 -17.27
C ARG A 327 -12.68 -11.62 -17.69
N HIS A 328 -13.24 -11.60 -18.88
CA HIS A 328 -14.02 -12.68 -19.47
C HIS A 328 -13.44 -13.02 -20.84
N PRO A 329 -12.26 -13.68 -20.91
CA PRO A 329 -11.79 -14.19 -22.19
C PRO A 329 -12.87 -15.13 -22.73
N ALA A 330 -13.40 -14.81 -23.90
CA ALA A 330 -14.36 -15.65 -24.60
C ALA A 330 -13.71 -17.02 -24.85
N GLY A 331 -14.06 -18.03 -24.03
CA GLY A 331 -13.54 -19.38 -24.21
C GLY A 331 -13.28 -20.15 -22.93
N SER A 332 -14.24 -20.18 -21.97
CA SER A 332 -14.27 -21.23 -20.96
C SER A 332 -15.72 -21.63 -20.74
N VAL A 333 -16.30 -22.22 -21.78
CA VAL A 333 -17.48 -23.11 -21.68
C VAL A 333 -17.06 -24.39 -22.38
N ALA A 334 -16.62 -25.37 -21.61
CA ALA A 334 -16.66 -26.76 -21.95
C ALA A 334 -16.83 -27.54 -20.64
#